data_18371321082c9a624dc6f9e7fde3bb5e
#
_entry.id   18371321082c9a624dc6f9e7fde3bb5e
#
_cell.length_a   1.000
_cell.length_b   1.000
_cell.length_c   1.000
_cell.angle_alpha   90.00
_cell.angle_beta   90.00
_cell.angle_gamma   90.00
#
_symmetry.space_group_name_H-M   'P 1'
#
loop_
_entity.id
_entity.type
_entity.pdbx_description
1 polymer ?
#
loop_
_entity_poly.entity_id
_entity_poly.type
_entity_poly.pdbx_seq_one_letter_code
_entity_poly.pdbx_strand_id
1 'polypeptide(L)'
;MPVTKKTASSASDKALIAKLVKQIRSYVQEYGTVKDSELLEQAIADIRKHHEHQKRKSGQPVIIHPLRVANYICRAGLDAPTVVAALLHDIIEDTKITHKDIKNRYGAWYADIVRGLTKIKNPESPKEGEADYLDATYQRMLKAMTQDVRALLIKLFDRLDNMRDMEAMPRHKQRRISLETLNVYVPIAERLGLTQICREHTELCFKLLYPKRYNKTLTEIDELKKARTSTINGMRISLLRTLEKNNLAYKTIEPLFVHPASRIQERGPIDHVLEGFRIIVKNSLDCFKALGIVHT
;
A
#
# COMPACT_ATOMS: atom_id res chain seq x y z
N MET A 1 -27.94 -21.45 -8.40
CA MET A 1 -26.69 -20.73 -8.63
C MET A 1 -26.80 -20.02 -9.98
N PRO A 2 -26.90 -18.68 -10.06
CA PRO A 2 -26.90 -18.02 -11.36
C PRO A 2 -25.47 -17.97 -11.88
N VAL A 3 -25.28 -18.57 -13.06
CA VAL A 3 -24.06 -18.48 -13.86
C VAL A 3 -23.86 -17.03 -14.28
N THR A 4 -22.87 -16.34 -13.69
CA THR A 4 -22.50 -14.99 -14.08
C THR A 4 -21.89 -15.03 -15.49
N LYS A 5 -22.50 -14.26 -16.40
CA LYS A 5 -22.04 -14.08 -17.80
C LYS A 5 -20.53 -13.76 -17.84
N LYS A 6 -19.78 -14.50 -18.64
CA LYS A 6 -18.40 -14.20 -19.05
C LYS A 6 -18.37 -12.85 -19.76
N THR A 7 -18.24 -11.76 -19.02
CA THR A 7 -17.92 -10.46 -19.62
C THR A 7 -16.41 -10.36 -19.75
N ALA A 8 -15.92 -10.13 -20.99
CA ALA A 8 -14.52 -9.89 -21.25
C ALA A 8 -13.97 -8.75 -20.37
N SER A 9 -12.67 -8.81 -20.03
CA SER A 9 -11.96 -7.70 -19.36
C SER A 9 -12.10 -6.45 -20.21
N SER A 10 -12.40 -5.31 -19.57
CA SER A 10 -12.53 -4.02 -20.27
C SER A 10 -11.20 -3.63 -20.95
N ALA A 11 -11.25 -2.78 -21.97
CA ALA A 11 -10.05 -2.23 -22.60
C ALA A 11 -9.15 -1.51 -21.57
N SER A 12 -9.77 -0.84 -20.61
CA SER A 12 -9.10 -0.18 -19.49
C SER A 12 -8.36 -1.18 -18.59
N ASP A 13 -8.97 -2.34 -18.27
CA ASP A 13 -8.32 -3.38 -17.43
C ASP A 13 -7.11 -3.99 -18.14
N LYS A 14 -7.22 -4.25 -19.44
CA LYS A 14 -6.09 -4.75 -20.25
C LYS A 14 -4.92 -3.77 -20.29
N ALA A 15 -5.22 -2.48 -20.48
CA ALA A 15 -4.21 -1.42 -20.46
C ALA A 15 -3.54 -1.30 -19.08
N LEU A 16 -4.31 -1.39 -17.99
CA LEU A 16 -3.79 -1.37 -16.63
C LEU A 16 -2.87 -2.58 -16.35
N ILE A 17 -3.29 -3.78 -16.73
CA ILE A 17 -2.47 -5.00 -16.58
C ILE A 17 -1.16 -4.84 -17.35
N ALA A 18 -1.20 -4.38 -18.60
CA ALA A 18 0.00 -4.17 -19.41
C ALA A 18 0.95 -3.14 -18.79
N LYS A 19 0.41 -2.04 -18.27
CA LYS A 19 1.16 -1.00 -17.58
C LYS A 19 1.86 -1.54 -16.33
N LEU A 20 1.14 -2.25 -15.45
CA LEU A 20 1.69 -2.83 -14.22
C LEU A 20 2.79 -3.85 -14.53
N VAL A 21 2.54 -4.77 -15.47
CA VAL A 21 3.53 -5.76 -15.92
C VAL A 21 4.79 -5.07 -16.45
N LYS A 22 4.65 -4.03 -17.28
CA LYS A 22 5.80 -3.27 -17.79
C LYS A 22 6.61 -2.63 -16.65
N GLN A 23 5.95 -2.01 -15.67
CA GLN A 23 6.63 -1.37 -14.52
C GLN A 23 7.39 -2.39 -13.68
N ILE A 24 6.76 -3.53 -13.36
CA ILE A 24 7.38 -4.61 -12.57
C ILE A 24 8.59 -5.21 -13.31
N ARG A 25 8.46 -5.48 -14.62
CA ARG A 25 9.58 -5.98 -15.45
C ARG A 25 10.77 -5.01 -15.43
N SER A 26 10.50 -3.73 -15.70
CA SER A 26 11.55 -2.70 -15.69
C SER A 26 12.29 -2.66 -14.35
N TYR A 27 11.55 -2.73 -13.23
CA TYR A 27 12.13 -2.74 -11.90
C TYR A 27 13.01 -3.99 -11.66
N VAL A 28 12.52 -5.19 -11.97
CA VAL A 28 13.27 -6.42 -11.76
C VAL A 28 14.47 -6.53 -12.71
N GLN A 29 14.39 -6.00 -13.93
CA GLN A 29 15.53 -5.90 -14.83
C GLN A 29 16.63 -4.96 -14.31
N GLU A 30 16.25 -3.89 -13.61
CA GLU A 30 17.20 -2.90 -13.10
C GLU A 30 17.85 -3.33 -11.77
N TYR A 31 17.09 -3.99 -10.87
CA TYR A 31 17.53 -4.29 -9.51
C TYR A 31 17.61 -5.79 -9.18
N GLY A 32 17.21 -6.68 -10.08
CA GLY A 32 17.24 -8.12 -9.88
C GLY A 32 18.36 -8.81 -10.67
N THR A 33 18.42 -10.12 -10.51
CA THR A 33 19.30 -11.01 -11.29
C THR A 33 18.58 -11.56 -12.54
N VAL A 34 19.33 -12.22 -13.41
CA VAL A 34 18.76 -12.97 -14.57
C VAL A 34 17.74 -14.02 -14.07
N LYS A 35 18.08 -14.74 -13.00
CA LYS A 35 17.19 -15.74 -12.37
C LYS A 35 15.91 -15.11 -11.84
N ASP A 36 15.98 -13.93 -11.24
CA ASP A 36 14.77 -13.21 -10.75
C ASP A 36 13.87 -12.83 -11.92
N SER A 37 14.44 -12.43 -13.05
CA SER A 37 13.69 -12.11 -14.27
C SER A 37 12.98 -13.35 -14.84
N GLU A 38 13.64 -14.51 -14.85
CA GLU A 38 13.03 -15.79 -15.26
C GLU A 38 11.89 -16.20 -14.34
N LEU A 39 12.08 -16.13 -13.02
CA LEU A 39 11.04 -16.43 -12.02
C LEU A 39 9.88 -15.44 -12.10
N LEU A 40 10.14 -14.17 -12.39
CA LEU A 40 9.11 -13.16 -12.63
C LEU A 40 8.22 -13.53 -13.80
N GLU A 41 8.80 -13.87 -14.95
CA GLU A 41 8.01 -14.25 -16.14
C GLU A 41 7.18 -15.51 -15.87
N GLN A 42 7.74 -16.48 -15.16
CA GLN A 42 7.02 -17.68 -14.75
C GLN A 42 5.85 -17.33 -13.81
N ALA A 43 6.05 -16.42 -12.83
CA ALA A 43 4.99 -15.99 -11.90
C ALA A 43 3.88 -15.24 -12.65
N ILE A 44 4.23 -14.34 -13.59
CA ILE A 44 3.25 -13.64 -14.42
C ILE A 44 2.44 -14.61 -15.29
N ALA A 45 3.08 -15.64 -15.85
CA ALA A 45 2.39 -16.68 -16.64
C ALA A 45 1.43 -17.48 -15.75
N ASP A 46 1.86 -17.86 -14.54
CA ASP A 46 1.04 -18.62 -13.61
C ASP A 46 -0.18 -17.84 -13.12
N ILE A 47 -0.02 -16.60 -12.68
CA ILE A 47 -1.17 -15.80 -12.23
C ILE A 47 -2.13 -15.51 -13.39
N ARG A 48 -1.65 -15.34 -14.62
CA ARG A 48 -2.52 -15.21 -15.81
C ARG A 48 -3.33 -16.46 -16.04
N LYS A 49 -2.68 -17.63 -16.10
CA LYS A 49 -3.31 -18.91 -16.34
C LYS A 49 -4.36 -19.27 -15.30
N HIS A 50 -4.05 -19.04 -14.02
CA HIS A 50 -4.89 -19.49 -12.91
C HIS A 50 -6.00 -18.51 -12.53
N HIS A 51 -5.88 -17.21 -12.91
CA HIS A 51 -6.89 -16.18 -12.65
C HIS A 51 -7.61 -15.67 -13.90
N GLU A 52 -7.44 -16.32 -15.05
CA GLU A 52 -7.93 -15.84 -16.37
C GLU A 52 -9.43 -15.47 -16.38
N HIS A 53 -10.25 -16.23 -15.66
CA HIS A 53 -11.71 -16.06 -15.64
C HIS A 53 -12.26 -15.53 -14.30
N GLN A 54 -11.40 -15.22 -13.35
CA GLN A 54 -11.79 -14.80 -12.02
C GLN A 54 -11.98 -13.29 -11.95
N LYS A 55 -13.06 -12.85 -11.28
CA LYS A 55 -13.35 -11.44 -11.02
C LYS A 55 -13.53 -11.19 -9.53
N ARG A 56 -13.03 -10.06 -9.07
CA ARG A 56 -13.29 -9.51 -7.73
C ARG A 56 -14.75 -9.05 -7.62
N LYS A 57 -15.23 -8.77 -6.40
CA LYS A 57 -16.58 -8.22 -6.17
C LYS A 57 -16.79 -6.85 -6.80
N SER A 58 -15.71 -6.09 -7.00
CA SER A 58 -15.70 -4.83 -7.76
C SER A 58 -15.93 -5.02 -9.27
N GLY A 59 -15.91 -6.26 -9.76
CA GLY A 59 -16.01 -6.58 -11.19
C GLY A 59 -14.66 -6.61 -11.92
N GLN A 60 -13.57 -6.14 -11.31
CA GLN A 60 -12.24 -6.16 -11.90
C GLN A 60 -11.66 -7.59 -11.98
N PRO A 61 -10.82 -7.92 -13.00
CA PRO A 61 -10.07 -9.16 -13.04
C PRO A 61 -9.20 -9.37 -11.79
N VAL A 62 -9.22 -10.58 -11.22
CA VAL A 62 -8.45 -10.91 -10.00
C VAL A 62 -6.96 -10.65 -10.18
N ILE A 63 -6.41 -10.91 -11.37
CA ILE A 63 -4.99 -10.70 -11.68
C ILE A 63 -4.47 -9.27 -11.40
N ILE A 64 -5.34 -8.26 -11.41
CA ILE A 64 -4.94 -6.87 -11.15
C ILE A 64 -4.43 -6.72 -9.71
N HIS A 65 -4.99 -7.45 -8.76
CA HIS A 65 -4.60 -7.40 -7.36
C HIS A 65 -3.14 -7.81 -7.11
N PRO A 66 -2.69 -9.04 -7.42
CA PRO A 66 -1.30 -9.42 -7.21
C PRO A 66 -0.33 -8.53 -8.00
N LEU A 67 -0.72 -8.03 -9.18
CA LEU A 67 0.10 -7.07 -9.93
C LEU A 67 0.22 -5.71 -9.20
N ARG A 68 -0.86 -5.20 -8.58
CA ARG A 68 -0.79 -3.97 -7.78
C ARG A 68 0.08 -4.17 -6.55
N VAL A 69 -0.10 -5.27 -5.82
CA VAL A 69 0.71 -5.59 -4.63
C VAL A 69 2.19 -5.66 -4.99
N ALA A 70 2.56 -6.39 -6.05
CA ALA A 70 3.93 -6.46 -6.55
C ALA A 70 4.47 -5.07 -6.97
N ASN A 71 3.65 -4.24 -7.61
CA ASN A 71 4.07 -2.87 -7.98
C ASN A 71 4.27 -1.97 -6.75
N TYR A 72 3.52 -2.15 -5.66
CA TYR A 72 3.78 -1.43 -4.40
C TYR A 72 5.11 -1.85 -3.78
N ILE A 73 5.44 -3.14 -3.82
CA ILE A 73 6.74 -3.69 -3.40
C ILE A 73 7.88 -3.06 -4.21
N CYS A 74 7.76 -2.97 -5.55
CA CYS A 74 8.72 -2.27 -6.40
C CYS A 74 8.89 -0.80 -6.00
N ARG A 75 7.79 -0.09 -5.78
CA ARG A 75 7.81 1.34 -5.39
C ARG A 75 8.37 1.58 -4.00
N ALA A 76 8.31 0.58 -3.13
CA ALA A 76 8.92 0.60 -1.80
C ALA A 76 10.43 0.26 -1.84
N GLY A 77 10.99 -0.07 -3.00
CA GLY A 77 12.41 -0.36 -3.16
C GLY A 77 12.84 -1.71 -2.59
N LEU A 78 11.91 -2.69 -2.49
CA LEU A 78 12.20 -4.02 -1.97
C LEU A 78 12.80 -4.92 -3.05
N ASP A 79 13.49 -5.99 -2.63
CA ASP A 79 14.24 -6.88 -3.52
C ASP A 79 13.34 -7.63 -4.53
N ALA A 80 13.92 -8.03 -5.66
CA ALA A 80 13.22 -8.71 -6.74
C ALA A 80 12.57 -10.04 -6.30
N PRO A 81 13.17 -10.88 -5.43
CA PRO A 81 12.48 -12.05 -4.88
C PRO A 81 11.19 -11.71 -4.15
N THR A 82 11.15 -10.60 -3.38
CA THR A 82 9.92 -10.15 -2.70
C THR A 82 8.83 -9.74 -3.70
N VAL A 83 9.21 -9.13 -4.83
CA VAL A 83 8.27 -8.80 -5.93
C VAL A 83 7.62 -10.07 -6.50
N VAL A 84 8.42 -11.12 -6.77
CA VAL A 84 7.91 -12.42 -7.26
C VAL A 84 7.01 -13.09 -6.22
N ALA A 85 7.41 -13.09 -4.94
CA ALA A 85 6.59 -13.64 -3.85
C ALA A 85 5.25 -12.90 -3.72
N ALA A 86 5.24 -11.59 -3.92
CA ALA A 86 4.02 -10.78 -3.91
C ALA A 86 3.06 -11.13 -5.07
N LEU A 87 3.56 -11.51 -6.24
CA LEU A 87 2.70 -12.03 -7.32
C LEU A 87 2.04 -13.35 -6.94
N LEU A 88 2.71 -14.19 -6.15
CA LEU A 88 2.27 -15.52 -5.79
C LEU A 88 1.46 -15.58 -4.48
N HIS A 89 1.27 -14.46 -3.78
CA HIS A 89 0.82 -14.45 -2.39
C HIS A 89 -0.53 -15.13 -2.13
N ASP A 90 -1.48 -15.04 -3.06
CA ASP A 90 -2.82 -15.65 -2.95
C ASP A 90 -2.97 -16.92 -3.81
N ILE A 91 -1.95 -17.34 -4.57
CA ILE A 91 -2.10 -18.38 -5.59
C ILE A 91 -2.48 -19.75 -5.01
N ILE A 92 -2.02 -20.07 -3.79
CA ILE A 92 -2.38 -21.33 -3.10
C ILE A 92 -3.84 -21.30 -2.60
N GLU A 93 -4.34 -20.12 -2.18
CA GLU A 93 -5.69 -19.97 -1.65
C GLU A 93 -6.74 -19.95 -2.75
N ASP A 94 -6.45 -19.27 -3.85
CA ASP A 94 -7.42 -18.96 -4.91
C ASP A 94 -7.37 -19.96 -6.07
N THR A 95 -6.41 -20.91 -6.07
CA THR A 95 -6.21 -21.86 -7.17
C THR A 95 -5.99 -23.29 -6.67
N LYS A 96 -5.73 -24.22 -7.58
CA LYS A 96 -5.39 -25.63 -7.28
C LYS A 96 -3.89 -25.84 -7.07
N ILE A 97 -3.06 -24.78 -7.11
CA ILE A 97 -1.63 -24.87 -6.91
C ILE A 97 -1.34 -25.16 -5.43
N THR A 98 -0.50 -26.16 -5.18
CA THR A 98 -0.13 -26.55 -3.82
C THR A 98 1.20 -25.93 -3.39
N HIS A 99 1.46 -25.94 -2.08
CA HIS A 99 2.76 -25.56 -1.53
C HIS A 99 3.93 -26.35 -2.17
N LYS A 100 3.72 -27.64 -2.46
CA LYS A 100 4.71 -28.50 -3.13
C LYS A 100 5.01 -28.02 -4.55
N ASP A 101 3.99 -27.58 -5.28
CA ASP A 101 4.16 -27.06 -6.63
C ASP A 101 4.97 -25.76 -6.63
N ILE A 102 4.70 -24.84 -5.68
CA ILE A 102 5.51 -23.62 -5.51
C ILE A 102 6.94 -23.98 -5.17
N LYS A 103 7.16 -24.93 -4.24
CA LYS A 103 8.52 -25.36 -3.87
C LYS A 103 9.29 -25.90 -5.04
N ASN A 104 8.66 -26.74 -5.88
CA ASN A 104 9.31 -27.35 -7.03
C ASN A 104 9.62 -26.34 -8.15
N ARG A 105 8.76 -25.34 -8.34
CA ARG A 105 8.85 -24.39 -9.45
C ARG A 105 9.67 -23.15 -9.13
N TYR A 106 9.58 -22.65 -7.89
CA TYR A 106 10.18 -21.39 -7.47
C TYR A 106 11.27 -21.57 -6.38
N GLY A 107 11.25 -22.71 -5.69
CA GLY A 107 12.16 -23.01 -4.59
C GLY A 107 11.54 -22.92 -3.20
N ALA A 108 12.27 -23.42 -2.22
CA ALA A 108 11.78 -23.57 -0.84
C ALA A 108 11.41 -22.21 -0.21
N TRP A 109 12.25 -21.19 -0.40
CA TRP A 109 12.04 -19.87 0.17
C TRP A 109 10.69 -19.26 -0.25
N TYR A 110 10.35 -19.28 -1.56
CA TYR A 110 9.06 -18.77 -2.05
C TYR A 110 7.88 -19.55 -1.47
N ALA A 111 8.01 -20.88 -1.40
CA ALA A 111 6.98 -21.72 -0.80
C ALA A 111 6.74 -21.39 0.68
N ASP A 112 7.81 -21.12 1.42
CA ASP A 112 7.72 -20.79 2.86
C ASP A 112 7.12 -19.40 3.09
N ILE A 113 7.49 -18.39 2.28
CA ILE A 113 6.88 -17.05 2.31
C ILE A 113 5.37 -17.13 2.01
N VAL A 114 4.98 -17.77 0.91
CA VAL A 114 3.56 -17.90 0.52
C VAL A 114 2.77 -18.66 1.58
N ARG A 115 3.33 -19.73 2.17
CA ARG A 115 2.71 -20.46 3.29
C ARG A 115 2.55 -19.58 4.53
N GLY A 116 3.54 -18.73 4.82
CA GLY A 116 3.47 -17.74 5.91
C GLY A 116 2.30 -16.78 5.74
N LEU A 117 2.13 -16.27 4.53
CA LEU A 117 1.03 -15.35 4.16
C LEU A 117 -0.35 -16.01 4.33
N THR A 118 -0.50 -17.26 3.87
CA THR A 118 -1.74 -18.03 4.01
C THR A 118 -2.12 -18.24 5.48
N LYS A 119 -1.14 -18.59 6.35
CA LYS A 119 -1.38 -18.78 7.80
C LYS A 119 -1.81 -17.50 8.52
N ILE A 120 -1.37 -16.33 8.07
CA ILE A 120 -1.82 -15.05 8.64
C ILE A 120 -3.30 -14.80 8.32
N LYS A 121 -3.77 -15.19 7.14
CA LYS A 121 -5.13 -14.91 6.64
C LYS A 121 -6.21 -15.84 7.22
N ASN A 122 -5.88 -17.11 7.41
CA ASN A 122 -6.83 -18.13 7.92
C ASN A 122 -6.58 -18.43 9.40
N PRO A 123 -7.27 -17.77 10.34
CA PRO A 123 -7.40 -18.31 11.68
C PRO A 123 -8.30 -19.56 11.59
N GLU A 124 -7.83 -20.69 12.06
CA GLU A 124 -8.72 -21.75 12.52
C GLU A 124 -9.69 -21.06 13.48
N SER A 125 -10.99 -21.05 13.11
CA SER A 125 -12.03 -20.19 13.65
C SER A 125 -11.92 -19.96 15.16
N PRO A 126 -11.67 -18.73 15.65
CA PRO A 126 -11.87 -18.47 17.05
C PRO A 126 -13.36 -18.43 17.31
N LYS A 127 -13.82 -19.25 18.26
CA LYS A 127 -15.12 -19.10 18.93
C LYS A 127 -15.10 -17.92 19.94
N GLU A 128 -14.15 -17.01 19.78
CA GLU A 128 -13.75 -15.98 20.75
C GLU A 128 -14.22 -14.61 20.28
N GLY A 129 -14.38 -13.66 21.19
CA GLY A 129 -14.87 -12.32 20.93
C GLY A 129 -13.99 -11.48 19.98
N GLU A 130 -14.47 -10.32 19.57
CA GLU A 130 -13.76 -9.42 18.60
C GLU A 130 -12.37 -9.01 19.10
N ALA A 131 -12.18 -8.79 20.42
CA ALA A 131 -10.90 -8.45 21.02
C ALA A 131 -9.88 -9.60 20.90
N ASP A 132 -10.28 -10.83 21.25
CA ASP A 132 -9.42 -12.02 21.18
C ASP A 132 -9.00 -12.32 19.74
N TYR A 133 -9.89 -12.05 18.76
CA TYR A 133 -9.57 -12.17 17.35
C TYR A 133 -8.48 -11.18 16.91
N LEU A 134 -8.55 -9.91 17.34
CA LEU A 134 -7.56 -8.89 17.02
C LEU A 134 -6.19 -9.22 17.63
N ASP A 135 -6.16 -9.65 18.89
CA ASP A 135 -4.93 -10.09 19.58
C ASP A 135 -4.30 -11.28 18.90
N ALA A 136 -5.10 -12.31 18.58
CA ALA A 136 -4.62 -13.48 17.85
C ALA A 136 -4.08 -13.13 16.46
N THR A 137 -4.68 -12.17 15.77
CA THR A 137 -4.20 -11.68 14.46
C THR A 137 -2.88 -10.94 14.62
N TYR A 138 -2.78 -10.08 15.63
CA TYR A 138 -1.56 -9.35 15.94
C TYR A 138 -0.40 -10.29 16.28
N GLN A 139 -0.62 -11.30 17.14
CA GLN A 139 0.39 -12.30 17.49
C GLN A 139 0.86 -13.11 16.27
N ARG A 140 -0.04 -13.49 15.37
CA ARG A 140 0.32 -14.17 14.11
C ARG A 140 1.19 -13.31 13.22
N MET A 141 0.89 -12.03 13.09
CA MET A 141 1.69 -11.10 12.31
C MET A 141 3.08 -10.91 12.93
N LEU A 142 3.18 -10.77 14.25
CA LEU A 142 4.47 -10.72 14.94
C LEU A 142 5.27 -12.00 14.75
N LYS A 143 4.64 -13.17 14.83
CA LYS A 143 5.31 -14.45 14.58
C LYS A 143 5.79 -14.59 13.13
N ALA A 144 5.04 -14.11 12.15
CA ALA A 144 5.49 -14.07 10.76
C ALA A 144 6.72 -13.17 10.59
N MET A 145 6.74 -12.03 11.29
CA MET A 145 7.87 -11.09 11.32
C MET A 145 9.18 -11.73 11.80
N THR A 146 9.10 -12.63 12.79
CA THR A 146 10.28 -13.35 13.31
C THR A 146 10.84 -14.38 12.34
N GLN A 147 10.04 -14.84 11.37
CA GLN A 147 10.47 -15.80 10.35
C GLN A 147 11.05 -15.06 9.12
N ASP A 148 10.29 -14.16 8.53
CA ASP A 148 10.73 -13.30 7.42
C ASP A 148 9.86 -12.04 7.35
N VAL A 149 10.46 -10.88 7.57
CA VAL A 149 9.78 -9.58 7.55
C VAL A 149 9.11 -9.29 6.19
N ARG A 150 9.62 -9.87 5.10
CA ARG A 150 9.06 -9.66 3.75
C ARG A 150 7.64 -10.20 3.62
N ALA A 151 7.29 -11.31 4.29
CA ALA A 151 5.92 -11.80 4.35
C ALA A 151 4.98 -10.76 4.98
N LEU A 152 5.43 -10.09 6.04
CA LEU A 152 4.66 -9.03 6.68
C LEU A 152 4.50 -7.81 5.76
N LEU A 153 5.56 -7.38 5.08
CA LEU A 153 5.50 -6.27 4.12
C LEU A 153 4.51 -6.56 2.99
N ILE A 154 4.58 -7.76 2.39
CA ILE A 154 3.59 -8.17 1.37
C ILE A 154 2.16 -8.08 1.95
N LYS A 155 1.96 -8.54 3.20
CA LYS A 155 0.64 -8.54 3.84
C LYS A 155 0.10 -7.13 4.12
N LEU A 156 0.97 -6.18 4.44
CA LEU A 156 0.60 -4.76 4.58
C LEU A 156 0.12 -4.17 3.24
N PHE A 157 0.83 -4.44 2.15
CA PHE A 157 0.43 -3.97 0.82
C PHE A 157 -0.81 -4.70 0.27
N ASP A 158 -0.96 -6.01 0.53
CA ASP A 158 -2.19 -6.77 0.25
C ASP A 158 -3.39 -6.13 0.94
N ARG A 159 -3.26 -5.86 2.25
CA ARG A 159 -4.32 -5.18 3.02
C ARG A 159 -4.65 -3.81 2.42
N LEU A 160 -3.65 -3.05 2.02
CA LEU A 160 -3.84 -1.72 1.41
C LEU A 160 -4.66 -1.81 0.12
N ASP A 161 -4.32 -2.72 -0.79
CA ASP A 161 -5.06 -2.92 -2.03
C ASP A 161 -6.50 -3.40 -1.76
N ASN A 162 -6.68 -4.30 -0.79
CA ASN A 162 -7.99 -4.77 -0.37
C ASN A 162 -8.86 -3.65 0.23
N MET A 163 -8.27 -2.73 1.00
CA MET A 163 -8.99 -1.58 1.57
C MET A 163 -9.47 -0.60 0.51
N ARG A 164 -8.76 -0.44 -0.59
CA ARG A 164 -9.17 0.43 -1.72
C ARG A 164 -10.43 -0.07 -2.42
N ASP A 165 -10.65 -1.40 -2.46
CA ASP A 165 -11.84 -2.02 -3.06
C ASP A 165 -12.96 -2.27 -2.02
N MET A 166 -12.77 -1.84 -0.77
CA MET A 166 -13.67 -2.19 0.36
C MET A 166 -15.07 -1.58 0.23
N GLU A 167 -15.26 -0.51 -0.52
CA GLU A 167 -16.57 0.12 -0.75
C GLU A 167 -17.57 -0.84 -1.41
N ALA A 168 -17.08 -1.81 -2.22
CA ALA A 168 -17.90 -2.84 -2.85
C ALA A 168 -18.38 -3.95 -1.88
N MET A 169 -17.93 -3.93 -0.62
CA MET A 169 -18.27 -4.94 0.38
C MET A 169 -19.46 -4.51 1.25
N PRO A 170 -20.21 -5.47 1.84
CA PRO A 170 -21.26 -5.16 2.81
C PRO A 170 -20.75 -4.38 4.02
N ARG A 171 -21.58 -3.47 4.57
CA ARG A 171 -21.21 -2.56 5.67
C ARG A 171 -20.61 -3.26 6.90
N HIS A 172 -21.14 -4.41 7.32
CA HIS A 172 -20.59 -5.16 8.45
C HIS A 172 -19.16 -5.63 8.20
N LYS A 173 -18.81 -6.01 6.96
CA LYS A 173 -17.45 -6.38 6.56
C LYS A 173 -16.54 -5.16 6.48
N GLN A 174 -17.04 -4.05 5.89
CA GLN A 174 -16.31 -2.79 5.89
C GLN A 174 -15.88 -2.39 7.30
N ARG A 175 -16.84 -2.42 8.26
CA ARG A 175 -16.59 -2.06 9.66
C ARG A 175 -15.55 -2.98 10.32
N ARG A 176 -15.76 -4.30 10.24
CA ARG A 176 -14.85 -5.28 10.86
C ARG A 176 -13.43 -5.17 10.30
N ILE A 177 -13.27 -5.13 8.97
CA ILE A 177 -11.97 -5.08 8.32
C ILE A 177 -11.27 -3.74 8.58
N SER A 178 -12.01 -2.62 8.62
CA SER A 178 -11.44 -1.32 8.99
C SER A 178 -10.94 -1.27 10.43
N LEU A 179 -11.69 -1.84 11.39
CA LEU A 179 -11.25 -1.93 12.79
C LEU A 179 -10.03 -2.83 12.94
N GLU A 180 -10.00 -3.99 12.28
CA GLU A 180 -8.82 -4.85 12.24
C GLU A 180 -7.61 -4.12 11.65
N THR A 181 -7.81 -3.36 10.57
CA THR A 181 -6.73 -2.58 9.94
C THR A 181 -6.18 -1.52 10.88
N LEU A 182 -7.04 -0.75 11.55
CA LEU A 182 -6.62 0.29 12.51
C LEU A 182 -5.92 -0.28 13.75
N ASN A 183 -6.39 -1.42 14.26
CA ASN A 183 -5.89 -1.96 15.53
C ASN A 183 -4.69 -2.90 15.39
N VAL A 184 -4.49 -3.48 14.18
CA VAL A 184 -3.40 -4.44 13.94
C VAL A 184 -2.42 -3.94 12.89
N TYR A 185 -2.90 -3.61 11.68
CA TYR A 185 -2.02 -3.30 10.55
C TYR A 185 -1.33 -1.94 10.68
N VAL A 186 -2.07 -0.91 11.10
CA VAL A 186 -1.52 0.45 11.28
C VAL A 186 -0.42 0.47 12.34
N PRO A 187 -0.60 -0.05 13.58
CA PRO A 187 0.47 -0.07 14.58
C PRO A 187 1.72 -0.85 14.14
N ILE A 188 1.55 -1.92 13.36
CA ILE A 188 2.69 -2.68 12.81
C ILE A 188 3.43 -1.84 11.76
N ALA A 189 2.70 -1.21 10.84
CA ALA A 189 3.29 -0.35 9.83
C ALA A 189 4.01 0.86 10.44
N GLU A 190 3.49 1.43 11.53
CA GLU A 190 4.15 2.50 12.31
C GLU A 190 5.48 2.04 12.91
N ARG A 191 5.52 0.86 13.53
CA ARG A 191 6.75 0.29 14.09
C ARG A 191 7.81 0.00 13.03
N LEU A 192 7.39 -0.28 11.79
CA LEU A 192 8.29 -0.45 10.65
C LEU A 192 8.69 0.88 9.98
N GLY A 193 8.21 2.02 10.48
CA GLY A 193 8.49 3.34 9.90
C GLY A 193 7.80 3.59 8.55
N LEU A 194 6.78 2.80 8.19
CA LEU A 194 6.07 2.88 6.93
C LEU A 194 4.99 3.98 6.96
N THR A 195 5.38 5.21 7.22
CA THR A 195 4.50 6.36 7.49
C THR A 195 3.44 6.58 6.40
N GLN A 196 3.82 6.45 5.13
CA GLN A 196 2.88 6.64 4.02
C GLN A 196 1.78 5.56 4.00
N ILE A 197 2.14 4.31 4.28
CA ILE A 197 1.21 3.18 4.35
C ILE A 197 0.26 3.36 5.55
N CYS A 198 0.79 3.77 6.72
CA CYS A 198 -0.02 4.09 7.89
C CYS A 198 -1.07 5.14 7.58
N ARG A 199 -0.66 6.26 6.96
CA ARG A 199 -1.56 7.36 6.59
C ARG A 199 -2.66 6.87 5.65
N GLU A 200 -2.31 6.12 4.60
CA GLU A 200 -3.28 5.64 3.61
C GLU A 200 -4.25 4.60 4.21
N HIS A 201 -3.77 3.65 5.01
CA HIS A 201 -4.63 2.72 5.75
C HIS A 201 -5.62 3.46 6.65
N THR A 202 -5.11 4.41 7.44
CA THR A 202 -5.91 5.19 8.38
C THR A 202 -6.98 6.00 7.64
N GLU A 203 -6.62 6.65 6.54
CA GLU A 203 -7.55 7.42 5.71
C GLU A 203 -8.69 6.55 5.15
N LEU A 204 -8.36 5.42 4.53
CA LEU A 204 -9.34 4.49 3.97
C LEU A 204 -10.27 3.97 5.07
N CYS A 205 -9.73 3.63 6.25
CA CYS A 205 -10.54 3.18 7.38
C CYS A 205 -11.50 4.28 7.87
N PHE A 206 -11.04 5.51 8.05
CA PHE A 206 -11.90 6.60 8.52
C PHE A 206 -12.96 6.99 7.50
N LYS A 207 -12.65 6.97 6.21
CA LYS A 207 -13.62 7.17 5.13
C LYS A 207 -14.76 6.16 5.20
N LEU A 208 -14.47 4.89 5.52
CA LEU A 208 -15.45 3.82 5.63
C LEU A 208 -16.22 3.85 6.96
N LEU A 209 -15.53 4.10 8.07
CA LEU A 209 -16.13 4.07 9.42
C LEU A 209 -16.95 5.33 9.71
N TYR A 210 -16.44 6.50 9.31
CA TYR A 210 -16.99 7.81 9.67
C TYR A 210 -17.17 8.73 8.44
N PRO A 211 -17.90 8.33 7.39
CA PRO A 211 -17.95 9.04 6.11
C PRO A 211 -18.42 10.50 6.24
N LYS A 212 -19.42 10.77 7.10
CA LYS A 212 -19.92 12.15 7.30
C LYS A 212 -18.84 13.05 7.90
N ARG A 213 -18.14 12.54 8.93
CA ARG A 213 -17.06 13.28 9.60
C ARG A 213 -15.87 13.47 8.67
N TYR A 214 -15.50 12.43 7.92
CA TYR A 214 -14.42 12.49 6.94
C TYR A 214 -14.67 13.58 5.89
N ASN A 215 -15.87 13.59 5.29
CA ASN A 215 -16.23 14.60 4.29
C ASN A 215 -16.27 16.03 4.88
N LYS A 216 -16.79 16.20 6.10
CA LYS A 216 -16.76 17.50 6.80
C LYS A 216 -15.32 17.99 7.01
N THR A 217 -14.43 17.11 7.50
CA THR A 217 -13.00 17.44 7.70
C THR A 217 -12.32 17.82 6.38
N LEU A 218 -12.61 17.13 5.28
CA LEU A 218 -12.10 17.52 3.96
C LEU A 218 -12.52 18.92 3.56
N THR A 219 -13.81 19.26 3.73
CA THR A 219 -14.33 20.60 3.39
C THR A 219 -13.64 21.66 4.23
N GLU A 220 -13.52 21.45 5.56
CA GLU A 220 -12.84 22.38 6.48
C GLU A 220 -11.36 22.60 6.09
N ILE A 221 -10.64 21.52 5.73
CA ILE A 221 -9.25 21.62 5.26
C ILE A 221 -9.17 22.41 3.96
N ASP A 222 -10.07 22.18 3.01
CA ASP A 222 -10.07 22.87 1.72
C ASP A 222 -10.43 24.37 1.85
N GLU A 223 -11.34 24.72 2.74
CA GLU A 223 -11.66 26.11 3.08
C GLU A 223 -10.46 26.82 3.70
N LEU A 224 -9.77 26.19 4.65
CA LEU A 224 -8.56 26.74 5.27
C LEU A 224 -7.39 26.87 4.28
N LYS A 225 -7.23 25.91 3.35
CA LYS A 225 -6.23 26.02 2.27
C LYS A 225 -6.49 27.24 1.41
N LYS A 226 -7.76 27.46 1.00
CA LYS A 226 -8.17 28.63 0.21
C LYS A 226 -7.91 29.94 0.96
N ALA A 227 -8.35 30.01 2.22
CA ALA A 227 -8.19 31.20 3.07
C ALA A 227 -6.70 31.56 3.31
N ARG A 228 -5.81 30.56 3.38
CA ARG A 228 -4.39 30.76 3.67
C ARG A 228 -3.47 30.69 2.44
N THR A 229 -4.02 30.62 1.23
CA THR A 229 -3.25 30.48 -0.02
C THR A 229 -2.18 31.57 -0.17
N SER A 230 -2.50 32.83 0.12
CA SER A 230 -1.55 33.94 0.03
C SER A 230 -0.38 33.78 1.00
N THR A 231 -0.66 33.43 2.26
CA THR A 231 0.34 33.19 3.30
C THR A 231 1.26 32.02 2.93
N ILE A 232 0.69 30.91 2.49
CA ILE A 232 1.44 29.70 2.07
C ILE A 232 2.35 30.03 0.88
N ASN A 233 1.85 30.78 -0.11
CA ASN A 233 2.64 31.23 -1.24
C ASN A 233 3.77 32.18 -0.81
N GLY A 234 3.52 33.10 0.13
CA GLY A 234 4.54 33.96 0.71
C GLY A 234 5.66 33.18 1.37
N MET A 235 5.33 32.19 2.20
CA MET A 235 6.30 31.28 2.81
C MET A 235 7.12 30.51 1.77
N ARG A 236 6.45 29.97 0.74
CA ARG A 236 7.12 29.28 -0.35
C ARG A 236 8.10 30.18 -1.10
N ILE A 237 7.71 31.42 -1.39
CA ILE A 237 8.59 32.40 -2.09
C ILE A 237 9.79 32.75 -1.20
N SER A 238 9.60 32.93 0.10
CA SER A 238 10.68 33.17 1.04
C SER A 238 11.67 32.01 1.06
N LEU A 239 11.18 30.77 1.11
CA LEU A 239 12.01 29.58 1.06
C LEU A 239 12.79 29.48 -0.26
N LEU A 240 12.14 29.75 -1.40
CA LEU A 240 12.78 29.79 -2.71
C LEU A 240 13.96 30.78 -2.73
N ARG A 241 13.74 32.02 -2.27
CA ARG A 241 14.79 33.05 -2.20
C ARG A 241 15.96 32.63 -1.31
N THR A 242 15.67 31.96 -0.19
CA THR A 242 16.71 31.47 0.72
C THR A 242 17.57 30.41 0.07
N LEU A 243 16.98 29.44 -0.65
CA LEU A 243 17.72 28.41 -1.37
C LEU A 243 18.55 29.01 -2.53
N GLU A 244 17.98 29.92 -3.30
CA GLU A 244 18.67 30.62 -4.40
C GLU A 244 19.84 31.46 -3.90
N LYS A 245 19.68 32.21 -2.80
CA LYS A 245 20.78 32.98 -2.17
C LYS A 245 21.94 32.10 -1.76
N ASN A 246 21.69 30.87 -1.38
CA ASN A 246 22.72 29.88 -1.01
C ASN A 246 23.15 28.97 -2.16
N ASN A 247 22.79 29.32 -3.41
CA ASN A 247 23.17 28.57 -4.62
C ASN A 247 22.78 27.08 -4.58
N LEU A 248 21.67 26.73 -3.93
CA LEU A 248 21.18 25.35 -3.90
C LEU A 248 20.14 25.10 -5.00
N ALA A 249 20.48 24.20 -5.93
CA ALA A 249 19.56 23.75 -6.96
C ALA A 249 18.50 22.78 -6.39
N TYR A 250 17.24 22.99 -6.72
CA TYR A 250 16.13 22.15 -6.34
C TYR A 250 15.31 21.76 -7.57
N LYS A 251 14.54 20.63 -7.47
CA LYS A 251 13.60 20.20 -8.49
C LYS A 251 12.22 20.80 -8.27
N THR A 252 11.68 20.64 -7.07
CA THR A 252 10.37 21.17 -6.67
C THR A 252 10.35 21.57 -5.20
N ILE A 253 9.45 22.50 -4.84
CA ILE A 253 9.06 22.82 -3.46
C ILE A 253 7.55 22.72 -3.36
N GLU A 254 7.07 21.77 -2.58
CA GLU A 254 5.66 21.42 -2.45
C GLU A 254 5.19 21.64 -1.02
N PRO A 255 4.06 22.32 -0.79
CA PRO A 255 3.47 22.43 0.53
C PRO A 255 2.96 21.05 1.00
N LEU A 256 3.24 20.69 2.25
CA LEU A 256 2.71 19.53 2.93
C LEU A 256 1.51 19.97 3.77
N PHE A 257 0.35 19.45 3.43
CA PHE A 257 -0.88 19.74 4.15
C PHE A 257 -1.21 18.67 5.17
N VAL A 258 -1.89 19.09 6.23
CA VAL A 258 -2.44 18.19 7.24
C VAL A 258 -3.29 17.10 6.59
N HIS A 259 -3.04 15.87 7.00
CA HIS A 259 -3.76 14.71 6.49
C HIS A 259 -5.13 14.59 7.18
N PRO A 260 -6.25 14.37 6.44
CA PRO A 260 -7.59 14.30 7.04
C PRO A 260 -7.70 13.26 8.16
N ALA A 261 -7.05 12.11 8.02
CA ALA A 261 -7.08 11.04 9.01
C ALA A 261 -6.47 11.47 10.36
N SER A 262 -5.35 12.21 10.36
CA SER A 262 -4.73 12.71 11.59
C SER A 262 -5.70 13.62 12.34
N ARG A 263 -6.40 14.48 11.62
CA ARG A 263 -7.39 15.41 12.20
C ARG A 263 -8.62 14.72 12.76
N ILE A 264 -9.07 13.63 12.14
CA ILE A 264 -10.19 12.86 12.69
C ILE A 264 -9.80 12.21 14.01
N GLN A 265 -8.55 11.80 14.21
CA GLN A 265 -8.06 11.24 15.46
C GLN A 265 -7.98 12.30 16.60
N GLU A 266 -7.49 13.50 16.31
CA GLU A 266 -7.19 14.55 17.29
C GLU A 266 -8.42 15.21 17.93
N ARG A 267 -9.62 15.07 17.39
CA ARG A 267 -10.90 15.61 17.92
C ARG A 267 -10.92 17.12 18.24
N GLY A 268 -10.00 17.90 17.72
CA GLY A 268 -9.89 19.36 17.94
C GLY A 268 -10.35 20.20 16.75
N PRO A 269 -10.46 21.52 16.91
CA PRO A 269 -10.65 22.44 15.78
C PRO A 269 -9.42 22.40 14.87
N ILE A 270 -9.62 22.67 13.57
CA ILE A 270 -8.51 22.76 12.63
C ILE A 270 -7.94 24.17 12.70
N ASP A 271 -6.87 24.35 13.45
CA ASP A 271 -6.18 25.62 13.65
C ASP A 271 -5.06 25.88 12.63
N HIS A 272 -4.51 24.82 12.03
CA HIS A 272 -3.51 24.88 10.98
C HIS A 272 -3.81 23.87 9.87
N VAL A 273 -3.34 24.17 8.66
CA VAL A 273 -3.56 23.34 7.47
C VAL A 273 -2.24 22.96 6.80
N LEU A 274 -1.17 23.69 7.09
CA LEU A 274 0.16 23.45 6.55
C LEU A 274 1.03 22.75 7.61
N GLU A 275 1.55 21.58 7.30
CA GLU A 275 2.56 20.86 8.12
C GLU A 275 3.99 21.35 7.83
N GLY A 276 4.23 21.78 6.57
CA GLY A 276 5.55 22.23 6.15
C GLY A 276 5.71 22.26 4.64
N PHE A 277 6.96 22.20 4.19
CA PHE A 277 7.30 22.12 2.77
C PHE A 277 8.22 20.92 2.50
N ARG A 278 7.96 20.22 1.40
CA ARG A 278 8.85 19.21 0.84
C ARG A 278 9.74 19.84 -0.21
N ILE A 279 11.04 19.80 0.01
CA ILE A 279 12.04 20.25 -0.95
C ILE A 279 12.62 19.01 -1.63
N ILE A 280 12.48 18.93 -2.95
CA ILE A 280 13.05 17.83 -3.76
C ILE A 280 14.32 18.36 -4.44
N VAL A 281 15.43 17.76 -4.12
CA VAL A 281 16.75 18.09 -4.65
C VAL A 281 17.31 16.97 -5.53
N LYS A 282 18.51 17.16 -6.11
CA LYS A 282 19.07 16.24 -7.10
C LYS A 282 19.69 14.99 -6.47
N ASN A 283 20.33 15.13 -5.32
CA ASN A 283 21.09 14.06 -4.66
C ASN A 283 21.12 14.21 -3.14
N SER A 284 21.65 13.22 -2.42
CA SER A 284 21.69 13.19 -0.96
C SER A 284 22.52 14.33 -0.35
N LEU A 285 23.61 14.74 -0.99
CA LEU A 285 24.43 15.86 -0.48
C LEU A 285 23.62 17.16 -0.46
N ASP A 286 22.85 17.40 -1.51
CA ASP A 286 21.99 18.57 -1.60
C ASP A 286 20.84 18.53 -0.59
N CYS A 287 20.38 17.33 -0.13
CA CYS A 287 19.45 17.21 0.99
C CYS A 287 20.06 17.75 2.29
N PHE A 288 21.31 17.40 2.60
CA PHE A 288 22.00 17.91 3.80
C PHE A 288 22.26 19.41 3.72
N LYS A 289 22.61 19.93 2.54
CA LYS A 289 22.75 21.37 2.33
C LYS A 289 21.41 22.10 2.52
N ALA A 290 20.31 21.57 1.94
CA ALA A 290 18.98 22.14 2.11
C ALA A 290 18.60 22.21 3.60
N LEU A 291 18.84 21.13 4.34
CA LEU A 291 18.58 21.06 5.78
C LEU A 291 19.35 22.15 6.54
N GLY A 292 20.66 22.30 6.29
CA GLY A 292 21.48 23.35 6.90
C GLY A 292 20.99 24.76 6.58
N ILE A 293 20.64 25.04 5.32
CA ILE A 293 20.14 26.35 4.86
C ILE A 293 18.80 26.72 5.52
N VAL A 294 17.91 25.76 5.73
CA VAL A 294 16.58 26.01 6.30
C VAL A 294 16.64 26.20 7.82
N HIS A 295 17.67 25.66 8.49
CA HIS A 295 17.86 25.77 9.95
C HIS A 295 18.71 26.96 10.39
N THR A 296 19.30 27.73 9.46
CA THR A 296 20.01 28.99 9.70
C THR A 296 19.11 30.19 9.49
#